data_a0dba82acd78a767e454423107a1e03b
#
_entry.id   a0dba82acd78a767e454423107a1e03b
#
_cell.length_a   1.000
_cell.length_b   1.000
_cell.length_c   1.000
_cell.angle_alpha   90.00
_cell.angle_beta   90.00
_cell.angle_gamma   90.00
#
_symmetry.space_group_name_H-M   'P 1'
#
loop_
_entity.id
_entity.type
_entity.pdbx_description
1 polymer ?
#
loop_
_entity_poly.entity_id
_entity_poly.type
_entity_poly.pdbx_seq_one_letter_code
_entity_poly.pdbx_strand_id
1 'polypeptide(L)'
;MSQETGTARVKRGMAEMLKGGVIMDVVNAEQAKIAEDAGAVAVMALERVPADIRAQGGVARMSDPDMIEKIQATVSIPVMAKVRIGHFVEAQILESLGVDYIDESEVLTPVDYENHVDKWKFKVPFVCGATNLGEALRRINEGAAMSESWDPYEHGREEGVQAM
;
A
#
# COMPACT_ATOMS: atom_id res chain seq x y z
N MET A 1 1.75 26.37 16.70
CA MET A 1 2.75 25.37 16.28
C MET A 1 2.14 24.59 15.14
N SER A 2 2.65 24.72 13.91
CA SER A 2 2.25 23.87 12.79
C SER A 2 2.64 22.42 13.13
N GLN A 3 1.69 21.53 13.17
CA GLN A 3 1.98 20.11 13.33
C GLN A 3 2.76 19.66 12.09
N GLU A 4 4.00 19.19 12.27
CA GLU A 4 4.76 18.63 11.16
C GLU A 4 4.04 17.40 10.62
N THR A 5 3.65 17.45 9.35
CA THR A 5 3.08 16.30 8.64
C THR A 5 4.18 15.30 8.29
N GLY A 6 3.90 14.02 8.34
CA GLY A 6 4.83 12.95 7.97
C GLY A 6 5.79 12.50 9.08
N THR A 7 5.56 12.90 10.35
CA THR A 7 6.29 12.35 11.49
C THR A 7 5.93 10.88 11.71
N ALA A 8 6.80 10.11 12.37
CA ALA A 8 6.52 8.71 12.72
C ALA A 8 5.20 8.56 13.50
N ARG A 9 4.89 9.53 14.38
CA ARG A 9 3.63 9.54 15.12
C ARG A 9 2.41 9.69 14.21
N VAL A 10 2.46 10.58 13.23
CA VAL A 10 1.37 10.79 12.26
C VAL A 10 1.19 9.55 11.38
N LYS A 11 2.28 9.01 10.84
CA LYS A 11 2.25 7.81 10.00
C LYS A 11 1.65 6.61 10.73
N ARG A 12 2.04 6.35 11.97
CA ARG A 12 1.46 5.28 12.79
C ARG A 12 -0.01 5.54 13.13
N GLY A 13 -0.39 6.77 13.41
CA GLY A 13 -1.79 7.15 13.64
C GLY A 13 -2.67 6.89 12.42
N MET A 14 -2.17 7.16 11.22
CA MET A 14 -2.85 6.82 9.98
C MET A 14 -2.99 5.30 9.80
N ALA A 15 -1.97 4.52 10.12
CA ALA A 15 -2.04 3.07 10.09
C ALA A 15 -3.09 2.50 11.06
N GLU A 16 -3.15 3.03 12.28
CA GLU A 16 -4.15 2.61 13.28
C GLU A 16 -5.60 2.87 12.84
N MET A 17 -5.85 3.89 12.01
CA MET A 17 -7.19 4.19 11.47
C MET A 17 -7.74 3.07 10.59
N LEU A 18 -6.89 2.25 9.98
CA LEU A 18 -7.29 1.18 9.07
C LEU A 18 -7.46 -0.17 9.78
N LYS A 19 -7.04 -0.25 11.03
CA LYS A 19 -7.02 -1.50 11.81
C LYS A 19 -8.41 -2.10 11.96
N GLY A 20 -8.53 -3.38 11.62
CA GLY A 20 -9.79 -4.13 11.71
C GLY A 20 -10.77 -3.85 10.58
N GLY A 21 -10.40 -3.00 9.61
CA GLY A 21 -11.17 -2.76 8.40
C GLY A 21 -10.66 -3.57 7.20
N VAL A 22 -11.40 -3.49 6.10
CA VAL A 22 -11.05 -4.12 4.83
C VAL A 22 -10.51 -3.08 3.87
N ILE A 23 -9.35 -3.38 3.24
CA ILE A 23 -8.78 -2.62 2.13
C ILE A 23 -9.09 -3.38 0.85
N MET A 24 -9.69 -2.72 -0.12
CA MET A 24 -10.11 -3.37 -1.37
C MET A 24 -9.22 -2.95 -2.54
N ASP A 25 -8.70 -3.96 -3.25
CA ASP A 25 -7.96 -3.77 -4.49
C ASP A 25 -8.90 -3.33 -5.61
N VAL A 26 -8.55 -2.24 -6.30
CA VAL A 26 -9.34 -1.67 -7.38
C VAL A 26 -8.45 -1.25 -8.56
N VAL A 27 -8.98 -1.35 -9.77
CA VAL A 27 -8.28 -0.97 -11.01
C VAL A 27 -8.97 0.17 -11.77
N ASN A 28 -10.03 0.75 -11.21
CA ASN A 28 -10.73 1.91 -11.76
C ASN A 28 -11.62 2.58 -10.70
N ALA A 29 -12.15 3.76 -11.05
CA ALA A 29 -12.98 4.57 -10.16
C ALA A 29 -14.34 3.91 -9.85
N GLU A 30 -14.93 3.16 -10.78
CA GLU A 30 -16.19 2.45 -10.56
C GLU A 30 -16.06 1.39 -9.49
N GLN A 31 -15.00 0.57 -9.55
CA GLN A 31 -14.70 -0.43 -8.51
C GLN A 31 -14.41 0.23 -7.16
N ALA A 32 -13.70 1.37 -7.16
CA ALA A 32 -13.44 2.11 -5.94
C ALA A 32 -14.74 2.57 -5.26
N LYS A 33 -15.71 3.06 -6.04
CA LYS A 33 -17.02 3.46 -5.52
C LYS A 33 -17.80 2.27 -4.95
N ILE A 34 -17.79 1.13 -5.64
CA ILE A 34 -18.42 -0.11 -5.15
C ILE A 34 -17.78 -0.54 -3.83
N ALA A 35 -16.46 -0.49 -3.71
CA ALA A 35 -15.74 -0.84 -2.50
C ALA A 35 -16.11 0.07 -1.32
N GLU A 36 -16.16 1.38 -1.55
CA GLU A 36 -16.59 2.36 -0.53
C GLU A 36 -18.04 2.08 -0.08
N ASP A 37 -18.97 1.89 -1.02
CA ASP A 37 -20.37 1.62 -0.72
C ASP A 37 -20.57 0.27 0.02
N ALA A 38 -19.66 -0.68 -0.18
CA ALA A 38 -19.62 -1.94 0.56
C ALA A 38 -18.98 -1.82 1.96
N GLY A 39 -18.44 -0.67 2.33
CA GLY A 39 -17.89 -0.40 3.65
C GLY A 39 -16.39 -0.63 3.79
N ALA A 40 -15.65 -0.66 2.69
CA ALA A 40 -14.18 -0.66 2.75
C ALA A 40 -13.67 0.57 3.49
N VAL A 41 -12.59 0.40 4.27
CA VAL A 41 -11.96 1.51 5.02
C VAL A 41 -10.91 2.25 4.17
N ALA A 42 -10.43 1.63 3.11
CA ALA A 42 -9.54 2.20 2.12
C ALA A 42 -9.63 1.39 0.81
N VAL A 43 -9.13 1.97 -0.27
CA VAL A 43 -8.92 1.26 -1.54
C VAL A 43 -7.45 1.28 -1.91
N MET A 44 -7.01 0.19 -2.58
CA MET A 44 -5.68 0.06 -3.16
C MET A 44 -5.78 0.19 -4.67
N ALA A 45 -5.21 1.25 -5.22
CA ALA A 45 -5.15 1.46 -6.67
C ALA A 45 -4.04 0.59 -7.27
N LEU A 46 -4.42 -0.40 -8.07
CA LEU A 46 -3.53 -1.33 -8.74
C LEU A 46 -3.56 -1.16 -10.26
N GLU A 47 -2.42 -1.37 -10.92
CA GLU A 47 -2.37 -1.53 -12.39
C GLU A 47 -3.08 -2.81 -12.81
N ARG A 48 -2.88 -3.89 -12.05
CA ARG A 48 -3.49 -5.22 -12.25
C ARG A 48 -3.77 -5.87 -10.91
N VAL A 49 -4.88 -6.57 -10.80
CA VAL A 49 -5.18 -7.37 -9.60
C VAL A 49 -4.27 -8.60 -9.50
N PRO A 50 -4.04 -9.13 -8.29
CA PRO A 50 -3.17 -10.31 -8.10
C PRO A 50 -3.53 -11.52 -8.97
N ALA A 51 -4.80 -11.75 -9.26
CA ALA A 51 -5.24 -12.82 -10.13
C ALA A 51 -4.70 -12.69 -11.56
N ASP A 52 -4.67 -11.48 -12.12
CA ASP A 52 -4.14 -11.21 -13.45
C ASP A 52 -2.61 -11.37 -13.49
N ILE A 53 -1.92 -10.96 -12.42
CA ILE A 53 -0.48 -11.15 -12.27
C ILE A 53 -0.14 -12.63 -12.24
N ARG A 54 -0.92 -13.46 -11.52
CA ARG A 54 -0.72 -14.92 -11.50
C ARG A 54 -0.93 -15.55 -12.90
N ALA A 55 -1.90 -15.06 -13.66
CA ALA A 55 -2.20 -15.59 -14.98
C ALA A 55 -1.19 -15.17 -16.06
N GLN A 56 -0.71 -13.93 -16.00
CA GLN A 56 0.12 -13.32 -17.04
C GLN A 56 1.60 -13.25 -16.67
N GLY A 57 1.93 -13.41 -15.40
CA GLY A 57 3.28 -13.23 -14.85
C GLY A 57 3.70 -11.76 -14.74
N GLY A 58 4.91 -11.55 -14.22
CA GLY A 58 5.52 -10.22 -14.06
C GLY A 58 5.20 -9.58 -12.72
N VAL A 59 5.50 -8.28 -12.63
CA VAL A 59 5.35 -7.44 -11.44
C VAL A 59 4.45 -6.26 -11.79
N ALA A 60 3.50 -5.94 -10.94
CA ALA A 60 2.65 -4.75 -11.12
C ALA A 60 3.48 -3.48 -10.92
N ARG A 61 3.36 -2.55 -11.85
CA ARG A 61 3.92 -1.21 -11.74
C ARG A 61 2.95 -0.28 -11.01
N MET A 62 3.40 0.93 -10.71
CA MET A 62 2.52 2.03 -10.33
C MET A 62 1.40 2.19 -11.35
N SER A 63 0.19 2.39 -10.88
CA SER A 63 -0.96 2.71 -11.73
C SER A 63 -0.78 4.06 -12.44
N ASP A 64 -1.49 4.22 -13.55
CA ASP A 64 -1.54 5.48 -14.28
C ASP A 64 -1.99 6.63 -13.35
N PRO A 65 -1.26 7.77 -13.30
CA PRO A 65 -1.64 8.93 -12.49
C PRO A 65 -3.07 9.42 -12.71
N ASP A 66 -3.54 9.47 -13.95
CA ASP A 66 -4.90 9.91 -14.26
C ASP A 66 -5.95 8.96 -13.65
N MET A 67 -5.67 7.66 -13.57
CA MET A 67 -6.55 6.70 -12.91
C MET A 67 -6.58 6.93 -11.41
N ILE A 68 -5.43 7.16 -10.79
CA ILE A 68 -5.33 7.43 -9.35
C ILE A 68 -6.12 8.70 -9.00
N GLU A 69 -5.95 9.78 -9.76
CA GLU A 69 -6.69 11.04 -9.57
C GLU A 69 -8.20 10.85 -9.71
N LYS A 70 -8.65 10.03 -10.67
CA LYS A 70 -10.07 9.69 -10.82
C LYS A 70 -10.61 8.91 -9.63
N ILE A 71 -9.84 7.96 -9.09
CA ILE A 71 -10.22 7.23 -7.88
C ILE A 71 -10.33 8.21 -6.71
N GLN A 72 -9.32 9.06 -6.47
CA GLN A 72 -9.32 10.06 -5.40
C GLN A 72 -10.52 11.03 -5.50
N ALA A 73 -10.90 11.42 -6.71
CA ALA A 73 -12.06 12.29 -6.94
C ALA A 73 -13.41 11.58 -6.72
N THR A 74 -13.44 10.24 -6.71
CA THR A 74 -14.67 9.44 -6.67
C THR A 74 -15.03 8.97 -5.27
N VAL A 75 -14.04 8.68 -4.43
CA VAL A 75 -14.25 8.15 -3.08
C VAL A 75 -13.85 9.15 -2.01
N SER A 76 -14.44 9.00 -0.82
CA SER A 76 -14.10 9.79 0.38
C SER A 76 -13.17 9.04 1.35
N ILE A 77 -13.02 7.74 1.16
CA ILE A 77 -12.11 6.89 1.94
C ILE A 77 -10.67 7.01 1.42
N PRO A 78 -9.66 6.71 2.25
CA PRO A 78 -8.26 6.78 1.86
C PRO A 78 -7.93 5.97 0.61
N VAL A 79 -7.04 6.51 -0.21
CA VAL A 79 -6.53 5.86 -1.42
C VAL A 79 -5.08 5.48 -1.21
N MET A 80 -4.80 4.20 -1.31
CA MET A 80 -3.44 3.64 -1.40
C MET A 80 -3.05 3.46 -2.86
N ALA A 81 -1.77 3.51 -3.14
CA ALA A 81 -1.25 3.14 -4.46
C ALA A 81 0.05 2.36 -4.34
N LYS A 82 0.22 1.39 -5.24
CA LYS A 82 1.36 0.47 -5.25
C LYS A 82 2.54 1.03 -6.01
N VAL A 83 3.74 0.78 -5.48
CA VAL A 83 5.02 0.98 -6.17
C VAL A 83 5.78 -0.35 -6.25
N ARG A 84 6.64 -0.47 -7.24
CA ARG A 84 7.61 -1.58 -7.27
C ARG A 84 8.62 -1.43 -6.13
N ILE A 85 9.07 -2.55 -5.57
CA ILE A 85 10.09 -2.56 -4.51
C ILE A 85 11.33 -1.78 -4.96
N GLY A 86 11.80 -0.86 -4.11
CA GLY A 86 12.99 -0.02 -4.34
C GLY A 86 12.80 1.11 -5.34
N HIS A 87 11.65 1.24 -5.97
CA HIS A 87 11.43 2.23 -7.02
C HIS A 87 11.02 3.60 -6.43
N PHE A 88 12.00 4.32 -5.87
CA PHE A 88 11.77 5.59 -5.18
C PHE A 88 11.13 6.67 -6.07
N VAL A 89 11.36 6.64 -7.39
CA VAL A 89 10.77 7.61 -8.31
C VAL A 89 9.24 7.43 -8.40
N GLU A 90 8.75 6.20 -8.48
CA GLU A 90 7.31 5.93 -8.41
C GLU A 90 6.72 6.43 -7.09
N ALA A 91 7.42 6.19 -5.98
CA ALA A 91 6.98 6.69 -4.67
C ALA A 91 6.93 8.24 -4.61
N GLN A 92 7.89 8.93 -5.22
CA GLN A 92 7.87 10.40 -5.32
C GLN A 92 6.69 10.91 -6.15
N ILE A 93 6.38 10.23 -7.26
CA ILE A 93 5.20 10.56 -8.08
C ILE A 93 3.93 10.40 -7.25
N LEU A 94 3.75 9.27 -6.58
CA LEU A 94 2.58 9.01 -5.75
C LEU A 94 2.43 10.01 -4.60
N GLU A 95 3.52 10.36 -3.92
CA GLU A 95 3.48 11.40 -2.90
C GLU A 95 3.06 12.76 -3.49
N SER A 96 3.51 13.09 -4.70
CA SER A 96 3.11 14.33 -5.39
C SER A 96 1.64 14.36 -5.82
N LEU A 97 1.05 13.20 -6.12
CA LEU A 97 -0.38 13.04 -6.40
C LEU A 97 -1.24 13.11 -5.12
N GLY A 98 -0.62 13.09 -3.95
CA GLY A 98 -1.31 13.20 -2.67
C GLY A 98 -2.06 11.92 -2.27
N VAL A 99 -1.57 10.75 -2.63
CA VAL A 99 -2.12 9.48 -2.11
C VAL A 99 -1.94 9.42 -0.60
N ASP A 100 -2.86 8.74 0.09
CA ASP A 100 -2.86 8.66 1.55
C ASP A 100 -1.85 7.64 2.09
N TYR A 101 -1.57 6.59 1.31
CA TYR A 101 -0.60 5.54 1.65
C TYR A 101 0.09 5.05 0.39
N ILE A 102 1.33 4.59 0.54
CA ILE A 102 2.08 3.91 -0.52
C ILE A 102 2.34 2.48 -0.10
N ASP A 103 1.99 1.52 -0.96
CA ASP A 103 2.31 0.12 -0.78
C ASP A 103 3.58 -0.26 -1.55
N GLU A 104 4.61 -0.66 -0.83
CA GLU A 104 5.84 -1.23 -1.37
C GLU A 104 5.90 -2.70 -1.01
N SER A 105 5.10 -3.51 -1.70
CA SER A 105 5.06 -4.96 -1.49
C SER A 105 4.94 -5.73 -2.79
N GLU A 106 5.43 -6.96 -2.79
CA GLU A 106 5.32 -7.92 -3.87
C GLU A 106 4.94 -9.27 -3.27
N VAL A 107 3.63 -9.49 -3.14
CA VAL A 107 3.08 -10.69 -2.48
C VAL A 107 3.41 -11.96 -3.26
N LEU A 108 3.42 -11.89 -4.59
CA LEU A 108 3.51 -13.07 -5.46
C LEU A 108 4.90 -13.36 -6.02
N THR A 109 5.74 -12.33 -6.12
CA THR A 109 7.09 -12.47 -6.71
C THR A 109 8.03 -11.56 -5.94
N PRO A 110 8.83 -12.07 -5.00
CA PRO A 110 9.85 -11.29 -4.33
C PRO A 110 10.86 -10.80 -5.37
N VAL A 111 10.98 -9.48 -5.54
CA VAL A 111 11.88 -8.87 -6.52
C VAL A 111 13.21 -8.52 -5.88
N ASP A 112 13.17 -7.98 -4.67
CA ASP A 112 14.36 -7.59 -3.93
C ASP A 112 14.09 -7.64 -2.42
N TYR A 113 14.94 -8.34 -1.68
CA TYR A 113 14.85 -8.45 -0.23
C TYR A 113 15.63 -7.36 0.52
N GLU A 114 16.56 -6.70 -0.14
CA GLU A 114 17.54 -5.82 0.49
C GLU A 114 17.31 -4.35 0.15
N ASN A 115 16.98 -4.02 -1.09
CA ASN A 115 16.96 -2.63 -1.58
C ASN A 115 15.55 -2.05 -1.64
N HIS A 116 14.97 -1.78 -0.49
CA HIS A 116 13.68 -1.09 -0.37
C HIS A 116 13.85 0.42 -0.34
N VAL A 117 12.76 1.14 -0.60
CA VAL A 117 12.72 2.60 -0.49
C VAL A 117 13.00 3.04 0.95
N ASP A 118 13.83 4.07 1.13
CA ASP A 118 14.03 4.74 2.42
C ASP A 118 12.80 5.61 2.75
N LYS A 119 11.89 5.06 3.52
CA LYS A 119 10.57 5.62 3.84
C LYS A 119 10.62 6.82 4.79
N TRP A 120 11.76 7.02 5.47
CA TRP A 120 11.96 8.19 6.30
C TRP A 120 12.04 9.49 5.50
N LYS A 121 12.34 9.41 4.20
CA LYS A 121 12.39 10.55 3.27
C LYS A 121 11.03 11.02 2.79
N PHE A 122 9.96 10.28 3.08
CA PHE A 122 8.61 10.55 2.63
C PHE A 122 7.72 11.01 3.80
N LYS A 123 6.75 11.86 3.50
CA LYS A 123 5.72 12.29 4.46
C LYS A 123 4.59 11.28 4.56
N VAL A 124 4.26 10.60 3.46
CA VAL A 124 3.22 9.59 3.36
C VAL A 124 3.62 8.31 4.09
N PRO A 125 2.70 7.62 4.79
CA PRO A 125 2.96 6.32 5.39
C PRO A 125 3.10 5.23 4.33
N PHE A 126 3.99 4.27 4.59
CA PHE A 126 4.21 3.11 3.74
C PHE A 126 3.66 1.84 4.36
N VAL A 127 3.07 1.01 3.50
CA VAL A 127 2.72 -0.39 3.76
C VAL A 127 3.78 -1.27 3.09
N CYS A 128 4.17 -2.36 3.72
CA CYS A 128 5.15 -3.30 3.20
C CYS A 128 4.73 -4.73 3.48
N GLY A 129 5.14 -5.66 2.63
CA GLY A 129 5.04 -7.09 2.88
C GLY A 129 6.17 -7.59 3.78
N ALA A 130 5.88 -8.61 4.60
CA ALA A 130 6.87 -9.35 5.36
C ALA A 130 6.42 -10.80 5.52
N THR A 131 7.32 -11.75 5.21
CA THR A 131 7.06 -13.19 5.33
C THR A 131 7.58 -13.78 6.64
N ASN A 132 8.37 -13.02 7.40
CA ASN A 132 8.92 -13.42 8.68
C ASN A 132 9.31 -12.20 9.52
N LEU A 133 9.58 -12.44 10.81
CA LEU A 133 9.92 -11.39 11.76
C LEU A 133 11.17 -10.57 11.33
N GLY A 134 12.17 -11.21 10.74
CA GLY A 134 13.38 -10.52 10.30
C GLY A 134 13.10 -9.50 9.20
N GLU A 135 12.24 -9.84 8.26
CA GLU A 135 11.77 -8.90 7.23
C GLU A 135 10.94 -7.78 7.83
N ALA A 136 10.00 -8.09 8.71
CA ALA A 136 9.19 -7.08 9.39
C ALA A 136 10.05 -6.06 10.14
N LEU A 137 11.07 -6.51 10.87
CA LEU A 137 12.00 -5.63 11.57
C LEU A 137 12.81 -4.75 10.60
N ARG A 138 13.20 -5.28 9.44
CA ARG A 138 13.85 -4.46 8.40
C ARG A 138 12.91 -3.39 7.86
N ARG A 139 11.65 -3.73 7.56
CA ARG A 139 10.63 -2.77 7.08
C ARG A 139 10.37 -1.66 8.10
N ILE A 140 10.28 -2.01 9.40
CA ILE A 140 10.17 -1.03 10.48
C ILE A 140 11.38 -0.10 10.52
N ASN A 141 12.58 -0.66 10.43
CA ASN A 141 13.81 0.14 10.44
C ASN A 141 13.90 1.11 9.25
N GLU A 142 13.36 0.76 8.11
CA GLU A 142 13.26 1.61 6.91
C GLU A 142 12.13 2.66 7.00
N GLY A 143 11.30 2.61 8.03
CA GLY A 143 10.23 3.59 8.27
C GLY A 143 8.84 3.16 7.81
N ALA A 144 8.60 1.88 7.57
CA ALA A 144 7.27 1.38 7.29
C ALA A 144 6.33 1.59 8.48
N ALA A 145 5.09 1.97 8.21
CA ALA A 145 4.04 2.20 9.21
C ALA A 145 3.10 1.00 9.37
N MET A 146 3.02 0.15 8.35
CA MET A 146 2.15 -1.03 8.30
C MET A 146 2.89 -2.19 7.66
N SER A 147 2.51 -3.42 8.03
CA SER A 147 2.93 -4.64 7.35
C SER A 147 1.72 -5.48 6.99
N GLU A 148 1.74 -5.98 5.77
CA GLU A 148 0.90 -7.11 5.37
C GLU A 148 1.65 -8.39 5.70
N SER A 149 1.03 -9.26 6.49
CA SER A 149 1.58 -10.59 6.77
C SER A 149 0.96 -11.59 5.80
N TRP A 150 1.81 -12.28 5.06
CA TRP A 150 1.39 -13.38 4.21
C TRP A 150 1.85 -14.71 4.82
N ASP A 151 0.91 -15.61 5.09
CA ASP A 151 1.22 -16.98 5.47
C ASP A 151 1.11 -17.90 4.25
N PRO A 152 2.23 -18.44 3.74
CA PRO A 152 2.23 -19.33 2.60
C PRO A 152 1.51 -20.66 2.84
N TYR A 153 1.21 -20.99 4.09
CA TYR A 153 0.56 -22.24 4.48
C TYR A 153 -0.96 -22.10 4.69
N GLU A 154 -1.48 -20.90 4.82
CA GLU A 154 -2.92 -20.63 4.94
C GLU A 154 -3.53 -20.36 3.55
N HIS A 155 -3.77 -21.41 2.79
CA HIS A 155 -4.55 -21.35 1.55
C HIS A 155 -5.97 -20.92 1.89
N GLY A 156 -6.32 -19.65 1.66
CA GLY A 156 -7.69 -19.15 1.67
C GLY A 156 -8.12 -18.29 2.84
N ARG A 157 -7.20 -17.75 3.66
CA ARG A 157 -7.51 -16.71 4.64
C ARG A 157 -7.13 -15.34 4.14
N GLU A 158 -7.97 -14.37 4.50
CA GLU A 158 -7.83 -12.96 4.17
C GLU A 158 -6.48 -12.40 4.63
N GLU A 159 -5.83 -11.65 3.77
CA GLU A 159 -4.60 -10.94 4.11
C GLU A 159 -4.89 -9.96 5.26
N GLY A 160 -4.28 -10.19 6.41
CA GLY A 160 -4.45 -9.33 7.57
C GLY A 160 -3.44 -8.18 7.54
N VAL A 161 -3.94 -6.94 7.48
CA VAL A 161 -3.11 -5.75 7.67
C VAL A 161 -2.89 -5.52 9.15
N GLN A 162 -1.63 -5.44 9.59
CA GLN A 162 -1.26 -5.15 10.96
C GLN A 162 -0.49 -3.82 11.05
N ALA A 163 -0.91 -2.95 11.97
CA ALA A 163 -0.13 -1.77 12.36
C ALA A 163 1.12 -2.19 13.12
N MET A 164 2.26 -1.58 12.82
CA MET A 164 3.56 -1.86 13.43
C MET A 164 3.90 -0.89 14.58
#